data_09b30e971bd5636d2d59c8cf7984399a
#
_entry.id   09b30e971bd5636d2d59c8cf7984399a
#
_cell.length_a   1.000
_cell.length_b   1.000
_cell.length_c   1.000
_cell.angle_alpha   90.00
_cell.angle_beta   90.00
_cell.angle_gamma   90.00
#
_symmetry.space_group_name_H-M   'P 1'
#
loop_
_entity.id
_entity.type
_entity.pdbx_description
1 polymer ?
#
loop_
_entity_poly.entity_id
_entity_poly.type
_entity_poly.pdbx_seq_one_letter_code
_entity_poly.pdbx_strand_id
1 'polypeptide(L)'
;MRPGIALPRHRATTAHLCSAYPFAAEFGLGTQGVYLGTNLLTGGGGFAFDPFEAYTAGIVTNPNMLIAGEPGVGKSATAKTFIHRSVGVFGRWVAIADPKGEYLPLAESLGLTVIKLHPGGTCRINPLDPGPNPSDDAAERVRSQADMLGTLLGTVLRRDLTPVEDAVLGGAMQHLYRAGMKAPTLADVAAITVAPTAGMVPTSVALDDLARSVEAIPYALGKLLDRSLRGMFDGPTNVAIDWNGPGLVIDLSAVHHDAEALTLVLVATTAWLQNLMATPGGPRRLQVLDEAWSLLGTERTSKYLQACWKLSRSYGVANLAIVHRLSDLRSQSDDGTSALKVSMGLLADTQTRVLFRQSTDQVAEAGALLGLTSTEAQLLPRLVKGRALWKVAGRSAVVAHTIAAHERAMCDTDAAMNQR
;
A
#
# COMPACT_ATOMS: atom_id res chain seq x y z
N MET A 1 -35.85 6.08 64.55
CA MET A 1 -34.93 6.84 63.64
C MET A 1 -33.49 6.38 63.88
N ARG A 2 -32.83 5.78 62.89
CA ARG A 2 -31.41 5.44 63.01
C ARG A 2 -30.64 6.74 62.81
N PRO A 3 -29.63 7.07 63.62
CA PRO A 3 -28.80 8.24 63.40
C PRO A 3 -28.03 8.05 62.14
N GLY A 4 -28.21 8.96 61.19
CA GLY A 4 -27.39 8.97 59.92
C GLY A 4 -25.94 9.28 60.25
N ILE A 5 -25.04 8.51 59.71
CA ILE A 5 -23.61 8.75 59.78
C ILE A 5 -23.30 10.00 58.94
N ALA A 6 -22.93 11.10 59.59
CA ALA A 6 -22.47 12.30 58.91
C ALA A 6 -21.03 12.07 58.42
N LEU A 7 -20.84 11.86 57.11
CA LEU A 7 -19.51 11.77 56.50
C LEU A 7 -18.90 13.17 56.35
N PRO A 8 -17.60 13.34 56.58
CA PRO A 8 -16.94 14.62 56.40
C PRO A 8 -16.99 15.03 54.90
N ARG A 9 -17.23 16.32 54.66
CA ARG A 9 -17.22 16.88 53.29
C ARG A 9 -15.80 17.04 52.81
N HIS A 10 -15.45 16.34 51.75
CA HIS A 10 -14.16 16.49 51.07
C HIS A 10 -14.32 17.38 49.83
N ARG A 11 -13.36 18.30 49.66
CA ARG A 11 -13.21 19.03 48.39
C ARG A 11 -12.21 18.25 47.54
N ALA A 12 -12.66 17.77 46.38
CA ALA A 12 -11.84 17.09 45.43
C ALA A 12 -11.93 17.81 44.05
N THR A 13 -10.82 17.86 43.34
CA THR A 13 -10.82 18.29 41.94
C THR A 13 -11.19 17.11 41.04
N THR A 14 -11.54 17.38 39.78
CA THR A 14 -11.78 16.33 38.78
C THR A 14 -10.59 15.40 38.62
N ALA A 15 -9.35 15.90 38.81
CA ALA A 15 -8.12 15.09 38.80
C ALA A 15 -8.09 14.06 39.97
N HIS A 16 -8.58 14.41 41.14
CA HIS A 16 -8.71 13.48 42.27
C HIS A 16 -9.86 12.48 42.07
N LEU A 17 -10.92 12.87 41.35
CA LEU A 17 -12.06 12.00 41.06
C LEU A 17 -11.75 10.99 39.94
N CYS A 18 -10.75 11.23 39.11
CA CYS A 18 -10.31 10.26 38.06
C CYS A 18 -9.95 8.89 38.65
N SER A 19 -9.40 8.83 39.88
CA SER A 19 -9.11 7.57 40.56
C SER A 19 -10.36 6.91 41.22
N ALA A 20 -11.46 7.64 41.35
CA ALA A 20 -12.71 7.14 41.90
C ALA A 20 -13.62 6.46 40.87
N TYR A 21 -13.26 6.51 39.58
CA TYR A 21 -13.96 5.81 38.49
C TYR A 21 -13.13 4.62 37.99
N PRO A 22 -13.04 3.53 38.78
CA PRO A 22 -12.29 2.34 38.36
C PRO A 22 -12.91 1.62 37.14
N PHE A 23 -14.10 2.04 36.72
CA PHE A 23 -14.87 1.46 35.64
C PHE A 23 -14.91 2.37 34.37
N ALA A 24 -14.11 3.41 34.31
CA ALA A 24 -13.94 4.15 33.05
C ALA A 24 -13.25 3.23 32.04
N ALA A 25 -14.05 2.48 31.29
CA ALA A 25 -13.60 1.74 30.16
C ALA A 25 -13.71 2.65 28.94
N GLU A 26 -12.62 2.84 28.23
CA GLU A 26 -12.69 3.43 26.90
C GLU A 26 -13.47 2.45 26.00
N PHE A 27 -14.41 2.97 25.22
CA PHE A 27 -15.11 2.14 24.23
C PHE A 27 -14.07 1.54 23.28
N GLY A 28 -13.87 0.24 23.35
CA GLY A 28 -13.05 -0.48 22.39
C GLY A 28 -13.59 -0.28 20.95
N LEU A 29 -12.81 -0.69 19.96
CA LEU A 29 -13.27 -0.71 18.56
C LEU A 29 -14.37 -1.76 18.31
N GLY A 30 -14.83 -2.44 19.35
CA GLY A 30 -15.74 -3.56 19.28
C GLY A 30 -15.00 -4.90 19.20
N THR A 31 -15.76 -5.98 19.04
CA THR A 31 -15.24 -7.35 18.92
C THR A 31 -15.18 -7.81 17.46
N GLN A 32 -15.54 -6.93 16.53
CA GLN A 32 -15.55 -7.23 15.09
C GLN A 32 -14.14 -7.15 14.53
N GLY A 33 -13.63 -8.27 14.08
CA GLY A 33 -12.31 -8.35 13.48
C GLY A 33 -11.47 -9.51 14.01
N VAL A 34 -10.24 -9.61 13.52
CA VAL A 34 -9.29 -10.59 13.99
C VAL A 34 -8.64 -10.13 15.29
N TYR A 35 -8.52 -11.03 16.25
CA TYR A 35 -7.80 -10.75 17.50
C TYR A 35 -6.33 -10.49 17.21
N LEU A 36 -5.80 -9.38 17.71
CA LEU A 36 -4.42 -8.97 17.45
C LEU A 36 -3.55 -8.92 18.72
N GLY A 37 -4.18 -8.82 19.89
CA GLY A 37 -3.44 -8.73 21.13
C GLY A 37 -4.24 -8.08 22.24
N THR A 38 -3.53 -7.50 23.20
CA THR A 38 -4.10 -6.92 24.40
C THR A 38 -3.97 -5.40 24.37
N ASN A 39 -5.07 -4.67 24.59
CA ASN A 39 -5.04 -3.22 24.76
C ASN A 39 -4.55 -2.88 26.17
N LEU A 40 -3.40 -2.23 26.26
CA LEU A 40 -2.76 -1.89 27.55
C LEU A 40 -3.39 -0.65 28.21
N LEU A 41 -4.16 0.17 27.48
CA LEU A 41 -4.81 1.36 28.02
C LEU A 41 -6.12 1.03 28.75
N THR A 42 -6.76 -0.10 28.41
CA THR A 42 -8.07 -0.50 28.97
C THR A 42 -7.96 -1.61 30.02
N GLY A 43 -6.83 -1.69 30.73
CA GLY A 43 -6.64 -2.70 31.78
C GLY A 43 -6.48 -4.14 31.27
N GLY A 44 -6.12 -4.34 30.02
CA GLY A 44 -5.81 -5.66 29.47
C GLY A 44 -6.93 -6.32 28.65
N GLY A 45 -7.90 -5.56 28.17
CA GLY A 45 -8.93 -6.04 27.25
C GLY A 45 -8.37 -6.55 25.92
N GLY A 46 -9.03 -7.54 25.33
CA GLY A 46 -8.67 -8.01 23.98
C GLY A 46 -8.83 -6.92 22.93
N PHE A 47 -7.90 -6.86 21.97
CA PHE A 47 -7.97 -5.94 20.85
C PHE A 47 -8.17 -6.73 19.55
N ALA A 48 -9.30 -6.47 18.89
CA ALA A 48 -9.64 -7.04 17.59
C ALA A 48 -9.86 -5.91 16.59
N PHE A 49 -9.50 -6.15 15.32
CA PHE A 49 -9.67 -5.18 14.26
C PHE A 49 -9.86 -5.84 12.89
N ASP A 50 -10.77 -5.28 12.09
CA ASP A 50 -10.90 -5.52 10.64
C ASP A 50 -11.25 -4.19 9.95
N PRO A 51 -10.52 -3.78 8.91
CA PRO A 51 -10.72 -2.48 8.26
C PRO A 51 -12.08 -2.37 7.56
N PHE A 52 -12.62 -3.46 7.08
CA PHE A 52 -13.93 -3.48 6.41
C PHE A 52 -15.07 -3.38 7.41
N GLU A 53 -14.95 -4.05 8.55
CA GLU A 53 -15.94 -3.94 9.62
C GLU A 53 -15.91 -2.54 10.25
N ALA A 54 -14.72 -1.97 10.44
CA ALA A 54 -14.57 -0.59 10.91
C ALA A 54 -15.20 0.42 9.93
N TYR A 55 -15.04 0.19 8.62
CA TYR A 55 -15.69 0.99 7.59
C TYR A 55 -17.23 0.82 7.60
N THR A 56 -17.72 -0.40 7.67
CA THR A 56 -19.17 -0.71 7.71
C THR A 56 -19.83 -0.12 8.96
N ALA A 57 -19.13 -0.13 10.09
CA ALA A 57 -19.59 0.48 11.35
C ALA A 57 -19.47 2.01 11.38
N GLY A 58 -18.97 2.65 10.31
CA GLY A 58 -18.79 4.10 10.25
C GLY A 58 -17.69 4.65 11.17
N ILE A 59 -16.80 3.78 11.69
CA ILE A 59 -15.67 4.18 12.53
C ILE A 59 -14.62 4.89 11.70
N VAL A 60 -14.39 4.39 10.48
CA VAL A 60 -13.49 4.98 9.48
C VAL A 60 -14.23 5.25 8.17
N THR A 61 -13.76 6.22 7.39
CA THR A 61 -14.35 6.57 6.08
C THR A 61 -13.67 5.86 4.92
N ASN A 62 -12.53 5.21 5.17
CA ASN A 62 -11.84 4.33 4.22
C ASN A 62 -11.18 3.15 4.97
N PRO A 63 -11.04 1.99 4.32
CA PRO A 63 -10.47 0.79 4.93
C PRO A 63 -8.94 0.73 4.87
N ASN A 64 -8.25 1.78 4.42
CA ASN A 64 -6.81 1.76 4.24
C ASN A 64 -6.06 1.84 5.57
N MET A 65 -4.93 1.15 5.64
CA MET A 65 -4.11 1.00 6.83
C MET A 65 -2.64 1.37 6.54
N LEU A 66 -1.98 1.94 7.54
CA LEU A 66 -0.55 2.21 7.53
C LEU A 66 0.12 1.56 8.73
N ILE A 67 1.20 0.84 8.52
CA ILE A 67 2.10 0.36 9.57
C ILE A 67 3.43 1.07 9.43
N ALA A 68 3.88 1.75 10.50
CA ALA A 68 5.14 2.50 10.50
C ALA A 68 5.95 2.24 11.79
N GLY A 69 7.28 2.28 11.69
CA GLY A 69 8.19 2.12 12.83
C GLY A 69 9.59 1.71 12.42
N GLU A 70 10.54 1.78 13.35
CA GLU A 70 11.92 1.35 13.12
C GLU A 70 12.05 -0.12 12.67
N PRO A 71 13.15 -0.52 12.03
CA PRO A 71 13.46 -1.93 11.79
C PRO A 71 13.47 -2.76 13.08
N GLY A 72 13.06 -4.02 13.01
CA GLY A 72 13.15 -4.96 14.13
C GLY A 72 12.13 -4.78 15.26
N VAL A 73 11.20 -3.81 15.19
CA VAL A 73 10.20 -3.54 16.25
C VAL A 73 8.95 -4.42 16.20
N GLY A 74 8.76 -5.22 15.13
CA GLY A 74 7.64 -6.16 14.99
C GLY A 74 6.61 -5.80 13.93
N LYS A 75 6.90 -4.85 13.01
CA LYS A 75 5.98 -4.46 11.92
C LYS A 75 5.55 -5.63 11.04
N SER A 76 6.55 -6.31 10.41
CA SER A 76 6.29 -7.43 9.50
C SER A 76 5.59 -8.59 10.21
N ALA A 77 5.94 -8.87 11.46
CA ALA A 77 5.26 -9.90 12.26
C ALA A 77 3.77 -9.54 12.49
N THR A 78 3.48 -8.27 12.83
CA THR A 78 2.09 -7.81 13.00
C THR A 78 1.32 -7.84 11.68
N ALA A 79 1.92 -7.43 10.57
CA ALA A 79 1.30 -7.52 9.25
C ALA A 79 1.01 -8.97 8.88
N LYS A 80 1.97 -9.88 9.03
CA LYS A 80 1.81 -11.30 8.73
C LYS A 80 0.73 -11.96 9.57
N THR A 81 0.70 -11.73 10.89
CA THR A 81 -0.35 -12.27 11.78
C THR A 81 -1.72 -11.69 11.44
N PHE A 82 -1.80 -10.40 11.13
CA PHE A 82 -3.05 -9.77 10.69
C PHE A 82 -3.57 -10.40 9.39
N ILE A 83 -2.71 -10.57 8.38
CA ILE A 83 -3.06 -11.19 7.10
C ILE A 83 -3.47 -12.63 7.31
N HIS A 84 -2.66 -13.42 8.02
CA HIS A 84 -2.93 -14.83 8.30
C HIS A 84 -4.32 -15.03 8.93
N ARG A 85 -4.63 -14.24 9.94
CA ARG A 85 -5.93 -14.30 10.63
C ARG A 85 -7.07 -13.78 9.78
N SER A 86 -6.85 -12.71 8.99
CA SER A 86 -7.87 -12.16 8.10
C SER A 86 -8.26 -13.14 7.00
N VAL A 87 -7.29 -13.86 6.42
CA VAL A 87 -7.54 -14.92 5.45
C VAL A 87 -8.23 -16.11 6.14
N GLY A 88 -7.69 -16.59 7.27
CA GLY A 88 -8.19 -17.80 7.94
C GLY A 88 -9.58 -17.63 8.56
N VAL A 89 -9.90 -16.44 9.10
CA VAL A 89 -11.19 -16.20 9.81
C VAL A 89 -12.26 -15.65 8.90
N PHE A 90 -11.91 -14.72 8.02
CA PHE A 90 -12.87 -14.01 7.18
C PHE A 90 -12.84 -14.41 5.71
N GLY A 91 -11.93 -15.30 5.29
CA GLY A 91 -11.77 -15.67 3.90
C GLY A 91 -11.38 -14.46 3.01
N ARG A 92 -10.63 -13.50 3.56
CA ARG A 92 -10.18 -12.33 2.78
C ARG A 92 -9.20 -12.80 1.70
N TRP A 93 -9.44 -12.42 0.47
CA TRP A 93 -8.48 -12.62 -0.59
C TRP A 93 -7.34 -11.60 -0.45
N VAL A 94 -6.09 -12.04 -0.52
CA VAL A 94 -4.95 -11.15 -0.29
C VAL A 94 -4.01 -11.11 -1.50
N ALA A 95 -3.52 -9.91 -1.84
CA ALA A 95 -2.42 -9.70 -2.78
C ALA A 95 -1.28 -8.99 -2.07
N ILE A 96 -0.09 -9.57 -2.09
CA ILE A 96 1.09 -9.05 -1.38
C ILE A 96 2.17 -8.76 -2.40
N ALA A 97 2.65 -7.50 -2.44
CA ALA A 97 3.91 -7.15 -3.10
C ALA A 97 5.03 -7.26 -2.07
N ASP A 98 5.95 -8.20 -2.29
CA ASP A 98 7.01 -8.59 -1.36
C ASP A 98 8.40 -8.30 -1.91
N PRO A 99 8.95 -7.11 -1.66
CA PRO A 99 10.28 -6.73 -2.15
C PRO A 99 11.44 -7.53 -1.54
N LYS A 100 11.24 -8.15 -0.39
CA LYS A 100 12.30 -8.83 0.36
C LYS A 100 12.23 -10.35 0.33
N GLY A 101 11.15 -10.94 -0.16
CA GLY A 101 10.90 -12.39 -0.08
C GLY A 101 10.55 -12.87 1.33
N GLU A 102 10.13 -11.96 2.22
CA GLU A 102 9.84 -12.28 3.61
C GLU A 102 8.47 -12.95 3.82
N TYR A 103 7.57 -12.88 2.84
CA TYR A 103 6.21 -13.41 2.94
C TYR A 103 6.08 -14.85 2.42
N LEU A 104 7.14 -15.48 1.94
CA LEU A 104 7.10 -16.86 1.44
C LEU A 104 6.63 -17.88 2.51
N PRO A 105 7.07 -17.82 3.79
CA PRO A 105 6.55 -18.73 4.82
C PRO A 105 5.05 -18.50 5.12
N LEU A 106 4.56 -17.26 5.01
CA LEU A 106 3.14 -16.96 5.11
C LEU A 106 2.37 -17.53 3.91
N ALA A 107 2.92 -17.38 2.69
CA ALA A 107 2.33 -17.92 1.48
C ALA A 107 2.17 -19.45 1.56
N GLU A 108 3.19 -20.15 2.03
CA GLU A 108 3.14 -21.59 2.25
C GLU A 108 2.08 -21.98 3.30
N SER A 109 2.04 -21.27 4.42
CA SER A 109 1.07 -21.50 5.51
C SER A 109 -0.39 -21.33 5.07
N LEU A 110 -0.67 -20.39 4.16
CA LEU A 110 -2.01 -20.07 3.68
C LEU A 110 -2.36 -20.72 2.33
N GLY A 111 -1.40 -21.31 1.62
CA GLY A 111 -1.58 -21.82 0.26
C GLY A 111 -1.75 -20.68 -0.76
N LEU A 112 -1.06 -19.53 -0.57
CA LEU A 112 -1.09 -18.43 -1.55
C LEU A 112 -0.33 -18.82 -2.82
N THR A 113 -0.81 -18.35 -3.97
CA THR A 113 -0.06 -18.45 -5.23
C THR A 113 1.19 -17.56 -5.16
N VAL A 114 2.38 -18.11 -5.39
CA VAL A 114 3.62 -17.34 -5.41
C VAL A 114 4.03 -17.04 -6.84
N ILE A 115 4.09 -15.75 -7.19
CA ILE A 115 4.55 -15.24 -8.49
C ILE A 115 5.95 -14.66 -8.29
N LYS A 116 6.98 -15.31 -8.84
CA LYS A 116 8.36 -14.82 -8.77
C LYS A 116 8.68 -13.99 -10.00
N LEU A 117 8.78 -12.67 -9.81
CA LEU A 117 9.19 -11.75 -10.86
C LEU A 117 10.68 -11.46 -10.72
N HIS A 118 11.47 -11.86 -11.72
CA HIS A 118 12.89 -11.59 -11.75
C HIS A 118 13.39 -11.37 -13.19
N PRO A 119 14.46 -10.59 -13.37
CA PRO A 119 15.07 -10.38 -14.68
C PRO A 119 15.44 -11.72 -15.35
N GLY A 120 15.07 -11.88 -16.62
CA GLY A 120 15.27 -13.14 -17.34
C GLY A 120 14.35 -14.28 -16.94
N GLY A 121 13.34 -14.02 -16.11
CA GLY A 121 12.35 -15.00 -15.66
C GLY A 121 11.35 -15.41 -16.74
N THR A 122 10.59 -16.45 -16.40
CA THR A 122 9.50 -16.94 -17.26
C THR A 122 8.13 -16.40 -16.88
N CYS A 123 7.95 -15.92 -15.63
CA CYS A 123 6.72 -15.28 -15.16
C CYS A 123 6.67 -13.84 -15.65
N ARG A 124 5.58 -13.49 -16.32
CA ARG A 124 5.31 -12.14 -16.82
C ARG A 124 3.99 -11.63 -16.30
N ILE A 125 3.95 -10.35 -15.98
CA ILE A 125 2.72 -9.61 -15.79
C ILE A 125 2.69 -8.43 -16.75
N ASN A 126 1.54 -8.19 -17.37
CA ASN A 126 1.33 -7.03 -18.21
C ASN A 126 0.72 -5.90 -17.37
N PRO A 127 1.43 -4.80 -17.11
CA PRO A 127 0.87 -3.68 -16.33
C PRO A 127 -0.36 -3.04 -17.00
N LEU A 128 -0.50 -3.21 -18.30
CA LEU A 128 -1.64 -2.74 -19.10
C LEU A 128 -2.77 -3.77 -19.20
N ASP A 129 -2.67 -4.90 -18.51
CA ASP A 129 -3.73 -5.90 -18.48
C ASP A 129 -5.00 -5.26 -17.89
N PRO A 130 -6.13 -5.24 -18.64
CA PRO A 130 -7.36 -4.60 -18.18
C PRO A 130 -8.04 -5.36 -17.04
N GLY A 131 -7.50 -6.53 -16.65
CA GLY A 131 -8.08 -7.40 -15.63
C GLY A 131 -9.27 -8.23 -16.14
N PRO A 132 -9.87 -9.04 -15.25
CA PRO A 132 -10.96 -9.94 -15.61
C PRO A 132 -12.28 -9.22 -15.92
N ASN A 133 -12.48 -8.02 -15.38
CA ASN A 133 -13.69 -7.22 -15.55
C ASN A 133 -13.33 -5.79 -15.95
N PRO A 134 -12.88 -5.59 -17.21
CA PRO A 134 -12.51 -4.26 -17.67
C PRO A 134 -13.74 -3.34 -17.67
N SER A 135 -13.54 -2.05 -17.41
CA SER A 135 -14.60 -1.05 -17.56
C SER A 135 -15.21 -1.13 -18.96
N ASP A 136 -16.53 -1.06 -19.06
CA ASP A 136 -17.23 -1.01 -20.35
C ASP A 136 -16.94 0.31 -21.10
N ASP A 137 -16.56 1.37 -20.39
CA ASP A 137 -16.15 2.64 -20.98
C ASP A 137 -14.72 2.53 -21.55
N ALA A 138 -14.64 2.46 -22.88
CA ALA A 138 -13.37 2.40 -23.60
C ALA A 138 -12.50 3.66 -23.36
N ALA A 139 -13.12 4.84 -23.17
CA ALA A 139 -12.39 6.07 -22.92
C ALA A 139 -11.78 6.09 -21.52
N GLU A 140 -12.48 5.55 -20.54
CA GLU A 140 -11.96 5.38 -19.17
C GLU A 140 -10.78 4.41 -19.14
N ARG A 141 -10.88 3.26 -19.84
CA ARG A 141 -9.75 2.30 -19.95
C ARG A 141 -8.51 2.94 -20.55
N VAL A 142 -8.67 3.63 -21.69
CA VAL A 142 -7.57 4.33 -22.36
C VAL A 142 -6.92 5.34 -21.44
N ARG A 143 -7.72 6.16 -20.74
CA ARG A 143 -7.22 7.18 -19.81
C ARG A 143 -6.44 6.54 -18.66
N SER A 144 -7.01 5.57 -17.97
CA SER A 144 -6.37 4.89 -16.84
C SER A 144 -5.02 4.26 -17.24
N GLN A 145 -4.96 3.63 -18.40
CA GLN A 145 -3.72 3.00 -18.89
C GLN A 145 -2.70 4.03 -19.38
N ALA A 146 -3.13 5.13 -19.98
CA ALA A 146 -2.24 6.23 -20.35
C ALA A 146 -1.65 6.92 -19.11
N ASP A 147 -2.45 7.15 -18.06
CA ASP A 147 -1.99 7.70 -16.78
C ASP A 147 -0.94 6.79 -16.11
N MET A 148 -1.17 5.48 -16.15
CA MET A 148 -0.23 4.50 -15.63
C MET A 148 1.08 4.48 -16.45
N LEU A 149 1.00 4.44 -17.79
CA LEU A 149 2.15 4.55 -18.68
C LEU A 149 2.93 5.84 -18.40
N GLY A 150 2.21 6.95 -18.29
CA GLY A 150 2.80 8.23 -17.92
C GLY A 150 3.57 8.16 -16.60
N THR A 151 3.04 7.46 -15.61
CA THR A 151 3.70 7.28 -14.31
C THR A 151 4.96 6.44 -14.43
N LEU A 152 4.91 5.31 -15.14
CA LEU A 152 6.08 4.47 -15.40
C LEU A 152 7.17 5.24 -16.14
N LEU A 153 6.82 5.87 -17.25
CA LEU A 153 7.77 6.60 -18.10
C LEU A 153 8.35 7.82 -17.39
N GLY A 154 7.52 8.59 -16.66
CA GLY A 154 8.01 9.72 -15.86
C GLY A 154 9.02 9.27 -14.78
N THR A 155 8.83 8.08 -14.20
CA THR A 155 9.78 7.50 -13.25
C THR A 155 11.10 7.13 -13.94
N VAL A 156 11.04 6.50 -15.13
CA VAL A 156 12.23 6.16 -15.93
C VAL A 156 12.99 7.40 -16.38
N LEU A 157 12.25 8.41 -16.86
CA LEU A 157 12.82 9.66 -17.40
C LEU A 157 13.24 10.64 -16.30
N ARG A 158 12.83 10.40 -15.05
CA ARG A 158 13.06 11.29 -13.89
C ARG A 158 12.56 12.72 -14.12
N ARG A 159 11.48 12.86 -14.88
CA ARG A 159 10.79 14.13 -15.16
C ARG A 159 9.33 13.88 -15.50
N ASP A 160 8.53 14.93 -15.45
CA ASP A 160 7.19 14.86 -16.03
C ASP A 160 7.24 14.71 -17.54
N LEU A 161 6.23 14.06 -18.09
CA LEU A 161 6.04 14.00 -19.53
C LEU A 161 5.63 15.38 -20.06
N THR A 162 6.09 15.71 -21.24
CA THR A 162 5.58 16.87 -21.97
C THR A 162 4.12 16.64 -22.40
N PRO A 163 3.33 17.70 -22.64
CA PRO A 163 1.96 17.55 -23.12
C PRO A 163 1.85 16.74 -24.43
N VAL A 164 2.89 16.79 -25.27
CA VAL A 164 2.93 16.02 -26.53
C VAL A 164 3.17 14.52 -26.25
N GLU A 165 4.11 14.20 -25.37
CA GLU A 165 4.37 12.82 -24.95
C GLU A 165 3.11 12.20 -24.32
N ASP A 166 2.43 12.94 -23.47
CA ASP A 166 1.21 12.46 -22.80
C ASP A 166 0.07 12.23 -23.81
N ALA A 167 -0.14 13.17 -24.75
CA ALA A 167 -1.11 13.02 -25.81
C ALA A 167 -0.83 11.83 -26.72
N VAL A 168 0.46 11.59 -27.07
CA VAL A 168 0.85 10.43 -27.90
C VAL A 168 0.59 9.12 -27.18
N LEU A 169 0.83 9.03 -25.87
CA LEU A 169 0.54 7.81 -25.11
C LEU A 169 -0.97 7.49 -25.13
N GLY A 170 -1.82 8.49 -24.88
CA GLY A 170 -3.28 8.35 -24.98
C GLY A 170 -3.71 7.93 -26.39
N GLY A 171 -3.14 8.56 -27.42
CA GLY A 171 -3.39 8.24 -28.83
C GLY A 171 -2.92 6.85 -29.21
N ALA A 172 -1.75 6.41 -28.72
CA ALA A 172 -1.23 5.08 -28.94
C ALA A 172 -2.16 4.01 -28.34
N MET A 173 -2.59 4.18 -27.09
CA MET A 173 -3.54 3.29 -26.45
C MET A 173 -4.85 3.22 -27.22
N GLN A 174 -5.39 4.38 -27.62
CA GLN A 174 -6.62 4.41 -28.43
C GLN A 174 -6.45 3.70 -29.79
N HIS A 175 -5.30 3.88 -30.43
CA HIS A 175 -5.00 3.20 -31.70
C HIS A 175 -4.95 1.68 -31.54
N LEU A 176 -4.26 1.18 -30.52
CA LEU A 176 -4.15 -0.26 -30.24
C LEU A 176 -5.53 -0.90 -29.98
N TYR A 177 -6.39 -0.23 -29.21
CA TYR A 177 -7.76 -0.71 -29.00
C TYR A 177 -8.62 -0.67 -30.26
N ARG A 178 -8.50 0.36 -31.10
CA ARG A 178 -9.19 0.45 -32.38
C ARG A 178 -8.71 -0.62 -33.37
N ALA A 179 -7.45 -1.03 -33.27
CA ALA A 179 -6.91 -2.17 -34.02
C ALA A 179 -7.41 -3.54 -33.53
N GLY A 180 -8.25 -3.56 -32.49
CA GLY A 180 -8.86 -4.79 -31.97
C GLY A 180 -8.06 -5.50 -30.88
N MET A 181 -6.99 -4.91 -30.38
CA MET A 181 -6.23 -5.47 -29.26
C MET A 181 -7.05 -5.39 -27.97
N LYS A 182 -7.20 -6.51 -27.26
CA LYS A 182 -7.94 -6.58 -26.00
C LYS A 182 -7.10 -6.24 -24.78
N ALA A 183 -5.81 -6.55 -24.83
CA ALA A 183 -4.83 -6.35 -23.77
C ALA A 183 -3.49 -5.92 -24.39
N PRO A 184 -3.34 -4.64 -24.78
CA PRO A 184 -2.07 -4.12 -25.27
C PRO A 184 -0.95 -4.32 -24.23
N THR A 185 0.28 -4.54 -24.71
CA THR A 185 1.46 -4.69 -23.87
C THR A 185 2.36 -3.46 -23.96
N LEU A 186 3.35 -3.34 -23.06
CA LEU A 186 4.36 -2.29 -23.16
C LEU A 186 5.16 -2.39 -24.48
N ALA A 187 5.35 -3.60 -24.99
CA ALA A 187 6.02 -3.83 -26.28
C ALA A 187 5.20 -3.28 -27.45
N ASP A 188 3.88 -3.44 -27.43
CA ASP A 188 2.98 -2.88 -28.45
C ASP A 188 3.01 -1.35 -28.45
N VAL A 189 3.00 -0.76 -27.24
CA VAL A 189 3.13 0.70 -27.07
C VAL A 189 4.49 1.18 -27.58
N ALA A 190 5.59 0.48 -27.26
CA ALA A 190 6.92 0.81 -27.75
C ALA A 190 6.97 0.79 -29.28
N ALA A 191 6.46 -0.27 -29.91
CA ALA A 191 6.45 -0.42 -31.36
C ALA A 191 5.72 0.73 -32.06
N ILE A 192 4.55 1.14 -31.55
CA ILE A 192 3.77 2.20 -32.19
C ILE A 192 4.31 3.61 -31.92
N THR A 193 5.03 3.82 -30.82
CA THR A 193 5.63 5.12 -30.49
C THR A 193 6.98 5.37 -31.20
N VAL A 194 7.61 4.35 -31.75
CA VAL A 194 8.79 4.51 -32.64
C VAL A 194 8.42 5.26 -33.93
N ALA A 195 7.23 5.00 -34.48
CA ALA A 195 6.73 5.65 -35.69
C ALA A 195 5.31 6.20 -35.44
N PRO A 196 5.18 7.30 -34.68
CA PRO A 196 3.88 7.85 -34.32
C PRO A 196 3.14 8.37 -35.55
N THR A 197 1.82 8.25 -35.56
CA THR A 197 0.96 8.73 -36.65
C THR A 197 0.24 10.02 -36.27
N ALA A 198 -0.16 10.83 -37.25
CA ALA A 198 -0.88 12.07 -37.03
C ALA A 198 -2.20 11.88 -36.26
N GLY A 199 -2.80 10.69 -36.33
CA GLY A 199 -4.03 10.37 -35.59
C GLY A 199 -3.83 10.13 -34.09
N MET A 200 -2.59 10.15 -33.57
CA MET A 200 -2.29 10.01 -32.15
C MET A 200 -2.35 11.33 -31.37
N VAL A 201 -2.38 12.45 -32.07
CA VAL A 201 -2.50 13.78 -31.46
C VAL A 201 -3.68 14.53 -32.06
N PRO A 202 -4.38 15.36 -31.29
CA PRO A 202 -5.56 16.10 -31.76
C PRO A 202 -5.22 17.28 -32.69
N THR A 203 -3.95 17.62 -32.88
CA THR A 203 -3.48 18.76 -33.68
C THR A 203 -2.68 18.27 -34.89
N SER A 204 -2.78 19.00 -36.01
CA SER A 204 -1.93 18.73 -37.18
C SER A 204 -0.49 19.15 -36.90
N VAL A 205 0.34 18.20 -36.52
CA VAL A 205 1.79 18.36 -36.34
C VAL A 205 2.48 17.60 -37.45
N ALA A 206 3.60 18.14 -37.98
CA ALA A 206 4.40 17.40 -38.93
C ALA A 206 4.93 16.11 -38.27
N LEU A 207 4.87 14.98 -38.99
CA LEU A 207 5.21 13.65 -38.42
C LEU A 207 6.65 13.60 -37.92
N ASP A 208 7.58 14.25 -38.63
CA ASP A 208 8.99 14.30 -38.20
C ASP A 208 9.18 15.11 -36.91
N ASP A 209 8.40 16.16 -36.71
CA ASP A 209 8.43 16.94 -35.47
C ASP A 209 7.80 16.16 -34.33
N LEU A 210 6.70 15.44 -34.62
CA LEU A 210 6.05 14.57 -33.65
C LEU A 210 7.01 13.46 -33.20
N ALA A 211 7.65 12.75 -34.14
CA ALA A 211 8.61 11.68 -33.84
C ALA A 211 9.76 12.19 -32.96
N ARG A 212 10.32 13.37 -33.28
CA ARG A 212 11.37 14.00 -32.46
C ARG A 212 10.89 14.38 -31.06
N SER A 213 9.67 14.89 -30.96
CA SER A 213 9.09 15.33 -29.68
C SER A 213 8.83 14.17 -28.70
N VAL A 214 8.71 12.95 -29.20
CA VAL A 214 8.40 11.75 -28.38
C VAL A 214 9.49 10.69 -28.41
N GLU A 215 10.67 10.98 -28.97
CA GLU A 215 11.77 10.00 -29.10
C GLU A 215 12.20 9.39 -27.76
N ALA A 216 12.01 10.11 -26.65
CA ALA A 216 12.32 9.62 -25.31
C ALA A 216 11.44 8.44 -24.87
N ILE A 217 10.21 8.31 -25.40
CA ILE A 217 9.26 7.27 -25.00
C ILE A 217 9.75 5.86 -25.36
N PRO A 218 10.08 5.55 -26.62
CA PRO A 218 10.57 4.21 -26.96
C PRO A 218 11.89 3.85 -26.24
N TYR A 219 12.79 4.81 -25.99
CA TYR A 219 13.98 4.55 -25.17
C TYR A 219 13.66 4.22 -23.73
N ALA A 220 12.70 4.93 -23.12
CA ALA A 220 12.26 4.66 -21.75
C ALA A 220 11.55 3.31 -21.65
N LEU A 221 10.69 2.96 -22.62
CA LEU A 221 10.06 1.63 -22.71
C LEU A 221 11.11 0.54 -22.93
N GLY A 222 12.11 0.77 -23.78
CA GLY A 222 13.22 -0.16 -23.99
C GLY A 222 13.99 -0.48 -22.70
N LYS A 223 14.11 0.48 -21.76
CA LYS A 223 14.72 0.22 -20.45
C LYS A 223 13.90 -0.79 -19.64
N LEU A 224 12.56 -0.73 -19.73
CA LEU A 224 11.65 -1.66 -19.04
C LEU A 224 11.62 -3.04 -19.72
N LEU A 225 11.79 -3.10 -21.04
CA LEU A 225 11.62 -4.33 -21.83
C LEU A 225 12.92 -5.13 -22.00
N ASP A 226 14.07 -4.45 -22.21
CA ASP A 226 15.27 -5.10 -22.73
C ASP A 226 16.45 -5.16 -21.74
N ARG A 227 16.40 -4.42 -20.63
CA ARG A 227 17.53 -4.31 -19.70
C ARG A 227 17.25 -5.01 -18.36
N SER A 228 17.25 -4.22 -17.31
CA SER A 228 17.17 -4.71 -15.93
C SER A 228 15.85 -5.41 -15.59
N LEU A 229 14.77 -5.20 -16.38
CA LEU A 229 13.44 -5.75 -16.12
C LEU A 229 12.96 -6.71 -17.22
N ARG A 230 13.85 -7.11 -18.14
CA ARG A 230 13.52 -8.07 -19.20
C ARG A 230 12.96 -9.37 -18.61
N GLY A 231 11.88 -9.89 -19.21
CA GLY A 231 11.23 -11.11 -18.76
C GLY A 231 10.16 -10.89 -17.67
N MET A 232 9.96 -9.64 -17.21
CA MET A 232 8.96 -9.33 -16.19
C MET A 232 7.71 -8.68 -16.78
N PHE A 233 7.87 -7.75 -17.74
CA PHE A 233 6.79 -6.90 -18.29
C PHE A 233 6.76 -6.87 -19.83
N ASP A 234 7.58 -7.68 -20.49
CA ASP A 234 7.82 -7.66 -21.93
C ASP A 234 6.80 -8.47 -22.75
N GLY A 235 5.68 -8.85 -22.18
CA GLY A 235 4.64 -9.62 -22.86
C GLY A 235 3.34 -9.70 -22.09
N PRO A 236 2.38 -10.48 -22.58
CA PRO A 236 1.10 -10.69 -21.90
C PRO A 236 1.29 -11.40 -20.56
N THR A 237 0.37 -11.15 -19.63
CA THR A 237 0.30 -11.89 -18.36
C THR A 237 0.19 -13.38 -18.62
N ASN A 238 1.12 -14.17 -18.07
CA ASN A 238 1.16 -15.62 -18.25
C ASN A 238 1.03 -16.41 -16.94
N VAL A 239 0.64 -15.72 -15.86
CA VAL A 239 0.41 -16.34 -14.55
C VAL A 239 -1.07 -16.63 -14.36
N ALA A 240 -1.38 -17.84 -13.86
CA ALA A 240 -2.74 -18.20 -13.51
C ALA A 240 -3.09 -17.64 -12.12
N ILE A 241 -4.25 -16.96 -12.02
CA ILE A 241 -4.75 -16.43 -10.76
C ILE A 241 -5.88 -17.34 -10.26
N ASP A 242 -5.69 -17.91 -9.09
CA ASP A 242 -6.74 -18.64 -8.39
C ASP A 242 -7.64 -17.66 -7.61
N TRP A 243 -8.79 -17.35 -8.17
CA TRP A 243 -9.79 -16.48 -7.54
C TRP A 243 -10.57 -17.15 -6.41
N ASN A 244 -10.58 -18.48 -6.36
CA ASN A 244 -11.22 -19.25 -5.30
C ASN A 244 -10.24 -19.58 -4.15
N GLY A 245 -8.96 -19.37 -4.39
CA GLY A 245 -7.92 -19.52 -3.38
C GLY A 245 -7.83 -18.33 -2.44
N PRO A 246 -6.88 -18.35 -1.50
CA PRO A 246 -6.71 -17.32 -0.48
C PRO A 246 -6.03 -16.04 -1.02
N GLY A 247 -5.40 -16.09 -2.20
CA GLY A 247 -4.72 -14.94 -2.79
C GLY A 247 -3.35 -15.26 -3.36
N LEU A 248 -2.51 -14.23 -3.47
CA LEU A 248 -1.19 -14.33 -4.09
C LEU A 248 -0.12 -13.48 -3.38
N VAL A 249 1.14 -13.87 -3.57
CA VAL A 249 2.34 -13.10 -3.23
C VAL A 249 3.15 -12.89 -4.50
N ILE A 250 3.57 -11.66 -4.75
CA ILE A 250 4.49 -11.31 -5.82
C ILE A 250 5.86 -11.09 -5.19
N ASP A 251 6.75 -12.05 -5.38
CA ASP A 251 8.12 -12.00 -4.90
C ASP A 251 8.96 -11.14 -5.84
N LEU A 252 9.43 -10.01 -5.32
CA LEU A 252 10.23 -8.99 -6.00
C LEU A 252 11.67 -8.95 -5.48
N SER A 253 12.10 -9.94 -4.69
CA SER A 253 13.40 -9.94 -3.99
C SER A 253 14.59 -9.84 -4.95
N ALA A 254 14.43 -10.29 -6.19
CA ALA A 254 15.47 -10.21 -7.21
C ALA A 254 15.85 -8.77 -7.62
N VAL A 255 14.98 -7.80 -7.41
CA VAL A 255 15.22 -6.37 -7.74
C VAL A 255 15.36 -5.48 -6.51
N HIS A 256 15.34 -6.06 -5.31
CA HIS A 256 15.35 -5.31 -4.05
C HIS A 256 16.56 -4.38 -3.88
N HIS A 257 17.72 -4.78 -4.38
CA HIS A 257 18.97 -4.02 -4.24
C HIS A 257 19.11 -2.85 -5.22
N ASP A 258 18.25 -2.75 -6.22
CA ASP A 258 18.19 -1.64 -7.18
C ASP A 258 16.93 -0.80 -6.89
N ALA A 259 17.12 0.36 -6.22
CA ALA A 259 16.02 1.21 -5.80
C ALA A 259 15.18 1.74 -6.97
N GLU A 260 15.80 2.00 -8.14
CA GLU A 260 15.08 2.44 -9.34
C GLU A 260 14.25 1.30 -9.93
N ALA A 261 14.86 0.12 -10.10
CA ALA A 261 14.16 -1.07 -10.55
C ALA A 261 13.01 -1.45 -9.63
N LEU A 262 13.24 -1.42 -8.31
CA LEU A 262 12.21 -1.70 -7.31
C LEU A 262 11.02 -0.74 -7.44
N THR A 263 11.27 0.57 -7.56
CA THR A 263 10.19 1.56 -7.73
C THR A 263 9.37 1.27 -8.99
N LEU A 264 10.02 1.01 -10.13
CA LEU A 264 9.35 0.70 -11.40
C LEU A 264 8.50 -0.57 -11.31
N VAL A 265 9.07 -1.62 -10.71
CA VAL A 265 8.39 -2.89 -10.52
C VAL A 265 7.20 -2.76 -9.57
N LEU A 266 7.34 -1.99 -8.49
CA LEU A 266 6.23 -1.73 -7.57
C LEU A 266 5.11 -0.92 -8.24
N VAL A 267 5.42 0.10 -9.07
CA VAL A 267 4.42 0.84 -9.84
C VAL A 267 3.68 -0.11 -10.79
N ALA A 268 4.42 -0.87 -11.61
CA ALA A 268 3.84 -1.81 -12.57
C ALA A 268 2.98 -2.89 -11.89
N THR A 269 3.49 -3.46 -10.80
CA THR A 269 2.78 -4.49 -10.01
C THR A 269 1.53 -3.93 -9.35
N THR A 270 1.61 -2.72 -8.77
CA THR A 270 0.46 -2.06 -8.16
C THR A 270 -0.62 -1.78 -9.20
N ALA A 271 -0.24 -1.32 -10.40
CA ALA A 271 -1.16 -1.10 -11.51
C ALA A 271 -1.88 -2.40 -11.91
N TRP A 272 -1.11 -3.45 -12.11
CA TRP A 272 -1.66 -4.76 -12.46
C TRP A 272 -2.60 -5.28 -11.37
N LEU A 273 -2.22 -5.20 -10.09
CA LEU A 273 -3.07 -5.62 -8.97
C LEU A 273 -4.36 -4.79 -8.88
N GLN A 274 -4.32 -3.49 -9.13
CA GLN A 274 -5.51 -2.65 -9.13
C GLN A 274 -6.50 -3.09 -10.23
N ASN A 275 -6.02 -3.29 -11.45
CA ASN A 275 -6.84 -3.77 -12.55
C ASN A 275 -7.39 -5.18 -12.27
N LEU A 276 -6.56 -6.05 -11.71
CA LEU A 276 -6.93 -7.41 -11.33
C LEU A 276 -8.04 -7.42 -10.28
N MET A 277 -8.00 -6.52 -9.31
CA MET A 277 -8.96 -6.43 -8.21
C MET A 277 -10.16 -5.51 -8.50
N ALA A 278 -10.17 -4.80 -9.62
CA ALA A 278 -11.25 -3.89 -10.01
C ALA A 278 -12.51 -4.65 -10.44
N THR A 279 -13.12 -5.37 -9.50
CA THR A 279 -14.35 -6.14 -9.71
C THR A 279 -15.43 -5.62 -8.78
N PRO A 280 -16.40 -4.83 -9.27
CA PRO A 280 -17.54 -4.39 -8.47
C PRO A 280 -18.31 -5.58 -7.87
N GLY A 281 -18.67 -5.49 -6.58
CA GLY A 281 -19.43 -6.55 -5.90
C GLY A 281 -18.64 -7.85 -5.61
N GLY A 282 -17.34 -7.86 -5.87
CA GLY A 282 -16.46 -8.99 -5.53
C GLY A 282 -16.21 -9.14 -4.02
N PRO A 283 -15.55 -10.23 -3.58
CA PRO A 283 -15.19 -10.42 -2.18
C PRO A 283 -14.28 -9.28 -1.71
N ARG A 284 -14.32 -8.99 -0.40
CA ARG A 284 -13.42 -8.00 0.23
C ARG A 284 -11.98 -8.49 0.14
N ARG A 285 -11.06 -7.64 -0.34
CA ARG A 285 -9.68 -7.98 -0.66
C ARG A 285 -8.70 -7.10 0.10
N LEU A 286 -7.56 -7.67 0.46
CA LEU A 286 -6.46 -6.93 1.07
C LEU A 286 -5.32 -6.80 0.04
N GLN A 287 -4.89 -5.58 -0.25
CA GLN A 287 -3.65 -5.31 -0.98
C GLN A 287 -2.59 -4.88 0.00
N VAL A 288 -1.49 -5.60 0.04
CA VAL A 288 -0.37 -5.34 0.94
C VAL A 288 0.82 -4.87 0.14
N LEU A 289 1.32 -3.69 0.48
CA LEU A 289 2.50 -3.08 -0.12
C LEU A 289 3.57 -2.95 0.96
N ASP A 290 4.52 -3.88 0.96
CA ASP A 290 5.72 -3.71 1.78
C ASP A 290 6.70 -2.77 1.06
N GLU A 291 7.54 -2.07 1.80
CA GLU A 291 8.43 -1.00 1.28
C GLU A 291 7.67 0.10 0.50
N ALA A 292 6.43 0.41 0.91
CA ALA A 292 5.57 1.38 0.21
C ALA A 292 6.20 2.79 0.09
N TRP A 293 7.23 3.09 0.89
CA TRP A 293 7.99 4.34 0.82
C TRP A 293 8.65 4.56 -0.55
N SER A 294 9.03 3.48 -1.27
CA SER A 294 9.60 3.56 -2.62
C SER A 294 8.66 4.24 -3.61
N LEU A 295 7.33 4.09 -3.41
CA LEU A 295 6.31 4.75 -4.24
C LEU A 295 6.03 6.20 -3.81
N LEU A 296 6.52 6.61 -2.66
CA LEU A 296 6.30 7.95 -2.11
C LEU A 296 7.48 8.91 -2.39
N GLY A 297 8.51 8.45 -3.08
CA GLY A 297 9.72 9.22 -3.36
C GLY A 297 9.55 10.31 -4.43
N THR A 298 8.55 10.22 -5.33
CA THR A 298 8.31 11.21 -6.36
C THR A 298 6.85 11.70 -6.34
N GLU A 299 6.61 12.92 -6.81
CA GLU A 299 5.26 13.46 -6.88
C GLU A 299 4.32 12.58 -7.73
N ARG A 300 4.81 12.07 -8.84
CA ARG A 300 4.02 11.29 -9.80
C ARG A 300 3.62 9.94 -9.23
N THR A 301 4.56 9.20 -8.67
CA THR A 301 4.27 7.90 -8.02
C THR A 301 3.39 8.05 -6.80
N SER A 302 3.57 9.13 -6.03
CA SER A 302 2.72 9.45 -4.88
C SER A 302 1.28 9.78 -5.30
N LYS A 303 1.08 10.59 -6.35
CA LYS A 303 -0.23 10.89 -6.93
C LYS A 303 -0.91 9.62 -7.47
N TYR A 304 -0.14 8.79 -8.16
CA TYR A 304 -0.64 7.51 -8.66
C TYR A 304 -1.13 6.60 -7.53
N LEU A 305 -0.31 6.41 -6.48
CA LEU A 305 -0.69 5.61 -5.32
C LEU A 305 -1.92 6.20 -4.61
N GLN A 306 -2.00 7.53 -4.49
CA GLN A 306 -3.16 8.19 -3.90
C GLN A 306 -4.44 7.94 -4.72
N ALA A 307 -4.36 8.01 -6.05
CA ALA A 307 -5.49 7.69 -6.92
C ALA A 307 -5.94 6.24 -6.77
N CYS A 308 -4.99 5.29 -6.77
CA CYS A 308 -5.27 3.87 -6.52
C CYS A 308 -5.98 3.67 -5.17
N TRP A 309 -5.53 4.33 -4.11
CA TRP A 309 -6.12 4.20 -2.77
C TRP A 309 -7.52 4.80 -2.67
N LYS A 310 -7.81 5.87 -3.39
CA LYS A 310 -9.15 6.44 -3.45
C LYS A 310 -10.13 5.52 -4.19
N LEU A 311 -9.67 4.89 -5.28
CA LEU A 311 -10.50 3.99 -6.09
C LEU A 311 -10.71 2.62 -5.42
N SER A 312 -9.74 2.12 -4.67
CA SER A 312 -9.79 0.78 -4.07
C SER A 312 -11.04 0.53 -3.21
N ARG A 313 -11.55 1.58 -2.54
CA ARG A 313 -12.79 1.51 -1.75
C ARG A 313 -13.99 1.08 -2.59
N SER A 314 -14.16 1.59 -3.82
CA SER A 314 -15.28 1.25 -4.71
C SER A 314 -15.24 -0.21 -5.18
N TYR A 315 -14.08 -0.84 -5.13
CA TYR A 315 -13.86 -2.24 -5.49
C TYR A 315 -13.80 -3.19 -4.29
N GLY A 316 -14.08 -2.70 -3.08
CA GLY A 316 -14.02 -3.53 -1.88
C GLY A 316 -12.59 -3.94 -1.50
N VAL A 317 -11.60 -3.11 -1.83
CA VAL A 317 -10.19 -3.34 -1.50
C VAL A 317 -9.77 -2.47 -0.34
N ALA A 318 -9.05 -3.03 0.62
CA ALA A 318 -8.33 -2.31 1.66
C ALA A 318 -6.83 -2.40 1.39
N ASN A 319 -6.14 -1.28 1.40
CA ASN A 319 -4.70 -1.24 1.22
C ASN A 319 -4.01 -1.22 2.59
N LEU A 320 -2.98 -2.05 2.73
CA LEU A 320 -2.07 -2.06 3.87
C LEU A 320 -0.67 -1.67 3.38
N ALA A 321 -0.25 -0.45 3.71
CA ALA A 321 1.12 0.00 3.42
C ALA A 321 2.01 -0.19 4.64
N ILE A 322 3.23 -0.68 4.42
CA ILE A 322 4.24 -0.82 5.45
C ILE A 322 5.41 0.09 5.10
N VAL A 323 5.80 0.95 6.04
CA VAL A 323 6.92 1.88 5.90
C VAL A 323 7.88 1.74 7.08
N HIS A 324 9.18 1.94 6.84
CA HIS A 324 10.18 1.83 7.90
C HIS A 324 10.20 3.10 8.75
N ARG A 325 10.61 4.21 8.19
CA ARG A 325 10.68 5.49 8.89
C ARG A 325 9.82 6.52 8.19
N LEU A 326 9.14 7.34 8.97
CA LEU A 326 8.41 8.47 8.40
C LEU A 326 9.34 9.54 7.83
N SER A 327 10.58 9.65 8.39
CA SER A 327 11.64 10.49 7.84
C SER A 327 12.12 10.09 6.45
N ASP A 328 11.97 8.79 6.06
CA ASP A 328 12.34 8.33 4.73
C ASP A 328 11.46 8.99 3.65
N LEU A 329 10.24 9.39 4.02
CA LEU A 329 9.33 10.14 3.15
C LEU A 329 9.84 11.55 2.84
N ARG A 330 10.60 12.16 3.78
CA ARG A 330 11.21 13.50 3.60
C ARG A 330 12.57 13.43 2.91
N SER A 331 13.40 12.46 3.29
CA SER A 331 14.76 12.35 2.77
C SER A 331 14.83 12.04 1.28
N GLN A 332 13.75 11.48 0.72
CA GLN A 332 13.64 11.16 -0.70
C GLN A 332 12.90 12.21 -1.53
N SER A 333 12.25 13.18 -0.89
CA SER A 333 11.65 14.33 -1.53
C SER A 333 12.37 15.59 -1.05
N ASP A 334 12.85 16.44 -1.98
CA ASP A 334 13.41 17.74 -1.62
C ASP A 334 12.40 18.53 -0.78
N ASP A 335 12.85 19.15 0.31
CA ASP A 335 12.02 19.92 1.23
C ASP A 335 11.17 20.96 0.49
N GLY A 336 9.85 20.92 0.68
CA GLY A 336 8.89 21.83 0.06
C GLY A 336 8.34 21.38 -1.30
N THR A 337 8.70 20.20 -1.78
CA THR A 337 8.22 19.66 -3.06
C THR A 337 6.75 19.25 -3.01
N SER A 338 6.09 19.27 -4.18
CA SER A 338 4.74 18.74 -4.37
C SER A 338 4.63 17.27 -3.97
N ALA A 339 5.70 16.48 -4.15
CA ALA A 339 5.77 15.08 -3.75
C ALA A 339 5.51 14.88 -2.24
N LEU A 340 6.17 15.68 -1.39
CA LEU A 340 5.97 15.63 0.05
C LEU A 340 4.53 15.96 0.44
N LYS A 341 3.93 16.99 -0.19
CA LYS A 341 2.54 17.39 0.09
C LYS A 341 1.54 16.28 -0.28
N VAL A 342 1.75 15.60 -1.42
CA VAL A 342 0.90 14.50 -1.86
C VAL A 342 1.04 13.29 -0.94
N SER A 343 2.28 12.95 -0.55
CA SER A 343 2.54 11.85 0.40
C SER A 343 1.92 12.14 1.77
N MET A 344 2.02 13.38 2.25
CA MET A 344 1.35 13.83 3.49
C MET A 344 -0.17 13.73 3.37
N GLY A 345 -0.75 14.08 2.20
CA GLY A 345 -2.18 13.93 1.93
C GLY A 345 -2.61 12.46 2.02
N LEU A 346 -1.85 11.55 1.41
CA LEU A 346 -2.11 10.11 1.48
C LEU A 346 -2.09 9.58 2.92
N LEU A 347 -1.10 10.02 3.71
CA LEU A 347 -0.99 9.65 5.13
C LEU A 347 -2.12 10.25 5.96
N ALA A 348 -2.54 11.48 5.67
CA ALA A 348 -3.66 12.13 6.34
C ALA A 348 -4.99 11.42 6.02
N ASP A 349 -5.19 10.99 4.79
CA ASP A 349 -6.37 10.24 4.36
C ASP A 349 -6.43 8.83 4.98
N THR A 350 -5.29 8.27 5.43
CA THR A 350 -5.25 6.95 6.08
C THR A 350 -5.66 7.04 7.54
N GLN A 351 -6.87 6.59 7.85
CA GLN A 351 -7.45 6.73 9.20
C GLN A 351 -7.04 5.62 10.18
N THR A 352 -6.55 4.50 9.68
CA THR A 352 -6.02 3.41 10.52
C THR A 352 -4.50 3.41 10.46
N ARG A 353 -3.86 3.71 11.58
CA ARG A 353 -2.40 3.82 11.70
C ARG A 353 -1.90 2.96 12.84
N VAL A 354 -0.91 2.13 12.56
CA VAL A 354 -0.25 1.23 13.52
C VAL A 354 1.20 1.70 13.67
N LEU A 355 1.48 2.40 14.75
CA LEU A 355 2.72 3.10 14.97
C LEU A 355 3.55 2.36 16.01
N PHE A 356 4.61 1.74 15.55
CA PHE A 356 5.63 1.15 16.41
C PHE A 356 6.63 2.21 16.88
N ARG A 357 7.61 1.79 17.68
CA ARG A 357 8.65 2.67 18.21
C ARG A 357 9.26 3.53 17.08
N GLN A 358 9.42 4.81 17.40
CA GLN A 358 10.16 5.80 16.62
C GLN A 358 11.27 6.37 17.50
N SER A 359 12.40 6.75 16.90
CA SER A 359 13.47 7.42 17.60
C SER A 359 13.03 8.81 18.09
N THR A 360 13.64 9.30 19.18
CA THR A 360 13.23 10.54 19.84
C THR A 360 13.33 11.76 18.92
N ASP A 361 14.30 11.77 18.02
CA ASP A 361 14.50 12.80 17.00
C ASP A 361 13.39 12.87 15.95
N GLN A 362 12.68 11.76 15.72
CA GLN A 362 11.59 11.64 14.73
C GLN A 362 10.18 11.89 15.31
N VAL A 363 10.06 11.97 16.64
CA VAL A 363 8.75 12.08 17.31
C VAL A 363 7.97 13.32 16.92
N ALA A 364 8.65 14.48 16.85
CA ALA A 364 7.99 15.75 16.51
C ALA A 364 7.44 15.71 15.08
N GLU A 365 8.21 15.16 14.15
CA GLU A 365 7.82 15.01 12.77
C GLU A 365 6.70 13.99 12.60
N ALA A 366 6.83 12.82 13.20
CA ALA A 366 5.77 11.79 13.22
C ALA A 366 4.46 12.35 13.79
N GLY A 367 4.57 13.14 14.88
CA GLY A 367 3.42 13.80 15.49
C GLY A 367 2.68 14.74 14.53
N ALA A 368 3.42 15.59 13.83
CA ALA A 368 2.86 16.53 12.87
C ALA A 368 2.26 15.83 11.65
N LEU A 369 3.00 14.87 11.07
CA LEU A 369 2.58 14.13 9.88
C LEU A 369 1.32 13.28 10.10
N LEU A 370 1.22 12.66 11.27
CA LEU A 370 0.17 11.70 11.57
C LEU A 370 -0.94 12.29 12.46
N GLY A 371 -0.89 13.58 12.76
CA GLY A 371 -1.89 14.25 13.60
C GLY A 371 -1.99 13.60 14.99
N LEU A 372 -0.84 13.32 15.63
CA LEU A 372 -0.79 12.76 16.97
C LEU A 372 -0.92 13.88 18.01
N THR A 373 -1.57 13.57 19.10
CA THR A 373 -1.53 14.41 20.31
C THR A 373 -0.13 14.38 20.94
N SER A 374 0.20 15.34 21.77
CA SER A 374 1.48 15.36 22.49
C SER A 374 1.70 14.09 23.32
N THR A 375 0.67 13.57 23.94
CA THR A 375 0.72 12.32 24.72
C THR A 375 1.02 11.11 23.84
N GLU A 376 0.31 10.97 22.70
CA GLU A 376 0.55 9.90 21.73
C GLU A 376 1.97 9.94 21.18
N ALA A 377 2.45 11.13 20.82
CA ALA A 377 3.81 11.31 20.30
C ALA A 377 4.87 10.91 21.33
N GLN A 378 4.69 11.29 22.60
CA GLN A 378 5.63 10.94 23.69
C GLN A 378 5.64 9.44 24.02
N LEU A 379 4.61 8.68 23.66
CA LEU A 379 4.58 7.22 23.83
C LEU A 379 5.49 6.50 22.82
N LEU A 380 5.64 7.01 21.60
CA LEU A 380 6.33 6.30 20.53
C LEU A 380 7.75 5.84 20.88
N PRO A 381 8.65 6.67 21.48
CA PRO A 381 9.99 6.22 21.83
C PRO A 381 10.03 5.17 22.95
N ARG A 382 8.96 5.08 23.73
CA ARG A 382 8.87 4.19 24.90
C ARG A 382 8.27 2.83 24.55
N LEU A 383 7.75 2.66 23.33
CA LEU A 383 7.21 1.40 22.89
C LEU A 383 8.30 0.34 22.75
N VAL A 384 8.09 -0.83 23.33
CA VAL A 384 8.98 -1.98 23.20
C VAL A 384 8.60 -2.85 22.00
N LYS A 385 9.48 -3.75 21.57
CA LYS A 385 9.23 -4.70 20.48
C LYS A 385 7.88 -5.42 20.67
N GLY A 386 7.07 -5.47 19.61
CA GLY A 386 5.75 -6.09 19.61
C GLY A 386 4.63 -5.25 20.21
N ARG A 387 4.90 -4.00 20.59
CA ARG A 387 3.87 -3.05 21.02
C ARG A 387 3.75 -1.91 20.03
N ALA A 388 2.52 -1.50 19.72
CA ALA A 388 2.27 -0.37 18.83
C ALA A 388 1.12 0.50 19.37
N LEU A 389 1.18 1.78 19.02
CA LEU A 389 0.05 2.69 19.12
C LEU A 389 -0.84 2.47 17.89
N TRP A 390 -2.05 2.00 18.11
CA TRP A 390 -3.10 1.95 17.11
C TRP A 390 -3.92 3.23 17.18
N LYS A 391 -3.96 3.96 16.08
CA LYS A 391 -4.83 5.12 15.92
C LYS A 391 -5.85 4.83 14.84
N VAL A 392 -7.11 4.70 15.21
CA VAL A 392 -8.22 4.39 14.31
C VAL A 392 -9.17 5.56 14.35
N ALA A 393 -9.15 6.40 13.32
CA ALA A 393 -9.81 7.71 13.31
C ALA A 393 -9.40 8.54 14.54
N GLY A 394 -10.34 8.91 15.41
CA GLY A 394 -10.08 9.66 16.65
C GLY A 394 -9.80 8.81 17.89
N ARG A 395 -9.71 7.48 17.75
CA ARG A 395 -9.52 6.54 18.89
C ARG A 395 -8.09 6.01 18.90
N SER A 396 -7.53 5.84 20.09
CA SER A 396 -6.16 5.34 20.28
C SER A 396 -6.13 4.16 21.23
N ALA A 397 -5.30 3.18 20.94
CA ALA A 397 -5.03 2.03 21.78
C ALA A 397 -3.53 1.71 21.75
N VAL A 398 -2.95 1.31 22.88
CA VAL A 398 -1.61 0.73 22.92
C VAL A 398 -1.76 -0.79 22.97
N VAL A 399 -1.44 -1.43 21.87
CA VAL A 399 -1.66 -2.88 21.71
C VAL A 399 -0.35 -3.64 21.88
N ALA A 400 -0.34 -4.59 22.80
CA ALA A 400 0.68 -5.63 22.87
C ALA A 400 0.24 -6.77 21.95
N HIS A 401 0.90 -6.88 20.80
CA HIS A 401 0.53 -7.89 19.80
C HIS A 401 0.89 -9.30 20.29
N THR A 402 0.00 -10.23 20.00
CA THR A 402 0.15 -11.64 20.34
C THR A 402 0.45 -12.45 19.08
N ILE A 403 1.53 -13.21 19.09
CA ILE A 403 1.88 -14.19 18.05
C ILE A 403 1.60 -15.58 18.63
N ALA A 404 0.72 -16.32 17.99
CA ALA A 404 0.43 -17.70 18.41
C ALA A 404 1.60 -18.64 18.09
N ALA A 405 1.67 -19.79 18.75
CA ALA A 405 2.79 -20.71 18.58
C ALA A 405 2.99 -21.15 17.12
N HIS A 406 1.89 -21.44 16.40
CA HIS A 406 1.92 -21.85 15.00
C HIS A 406 2.26 -20.70 14.03
N GLU A 407 2.14 -19.44 14.45
CA GLU A 407 2.46 -18.26 13.64
C GLU A 407 3.95 -17.86 13.73
N ARG A 408 4.70 -18.42 14.68
CA ARG A 408 6.09 -17.99 14.95
C ARG A 408 7.00 -18.21 13.74
N ALA A 409 6.90 -19.36 13.09
CA ALA A 409 7.73 -19.68 11.94
C ALA A 409 7.58 -18.69 10.78
N MET A 410 6.35 -18.27 10.48
CA MET A 410 6.10 -17.28 9.41
C MET A 410 6.50 -15.85 9.79
N CYS A 411 6.60 -15.56 11.11
CA CYS A 411 6.95 -14.24 11.63
C CYS A 411 8.46 -14.04 11.82
N ASP A 412 9.26 -15.11 11.82
CA ASP A 412 10.71 -15.04 12.02
C ASP A 412 11.39 -14.60 10.73
N THR A 413 11.74 -13.31 10.68
CA THR A 413 12.54 -12.72 9.59
C THR A 413 14.04 -12.72 9.90
N ASP A 414 14.42 -13.04 11.12
CA ASP A 414 15.80 -13.02 11.62
C ASP A 414 16.42 -14.43 11.70
N ALA A 415 15.80 -15.44 11.08
CA ALA A 415 16.22 -16.84 11.15
C ALA A 415 17.70 -17.02 10.76
N ALA A 416 18.20 -16.26 9.76
CA ALA A 416 19.60 -16.31 9.34
C ALA A 416 20.57 -15.76 10.42
N MET A 417 20.12 -14.79 11.24
CA MET A 417 20.92 -14.23 12.34
C MET A 417 20.84 -15.05 13.61
N ASN A 418 19.80 -15.90 13.74
CA ASN A 418 19.53 -16.74 14.92
C ASN A 418 20.08 -18.18 14.78
N GLN A 419 20.60 -18.56 13.62
CA GLN A 419 21.31 -19.83 13.44
C GLN A 419 22.66 -19.74 14.17
N ARG A 420 22.75 -20.41 15.31
CA ARG A 420 24.00 -20.64 16.05
C ARG A 420 24.67 -21.93 15.58
#